data_1b1a52eede0f93f00b3abce701de5e45
#
_entry.id   1b1a52eede0f93f00b3abce701de5e45
#
_cell.length_a   1.000
_cell.length_b   1.000
_cell.length_c   1.000
_cell.angle_alpha   90.00
_cell.angle_beta   90.00
_cell.angle_gamma   90.00
#
_symmetry.space_group_name_H-M   'P 1'
#
loop_
_entity.id
_entity.type
_entity.pdbx_description
1 polymer ?
#
loop_
_entity_poly.entity_id
_entity_poly.type
_entity_poly.pdbx_seq_one_letter_code
_entity_poly.pdbx_strand_id
1 'polypeptide(L)'
;MCINSKSIYLFFYEFTSSFVAEINFQEQGNMEEHHESPVPRYQEIAKLIGLEIQNGTLDHGSRLQPERDLAVQFGVSVGTIRKALSNLEQESLIKRVHGSGNYVNADQRDPIYAMFRLELKSGGGKPTATILDISEEITPQSHRTLGASEGGTRIRRLRYLDNSPIGIEEIWLDQIAGRLDHNNIQDSLYATYREQLDLWVSRAVDRVNRRPVPEWSPTEFKLPIGTVAGFIERQTWDQKDRCVEISWTWFDPAQVNYVRHLR
;
A
#
# COMPACT_ATOMS: atom_id res chain seq x y z
N MET A 1 -10.33 5.25 30.02
CA MET A 1 -9.43 4.23 30.56
C MET A 1 -8.46 3.88 29.44
N CYS A 2 -7.28 4.54 29.43
CA CYS A 2 -6.30 4.40 28.36
C CYS A 2 -5.58 3.06 28.52
N ILE A 3 -5.76 2.17 27.57
CA ILE A 3 -4.99 0.92 27.48
C ILE A 3 -3.64 1.27 26.86
N ASN A 4 -2.57 1.06 27.60
CA ASN A 4 -1.21 1.42 27.26
C ASN A 4 -0.70 0.51 26.12
N SER A 5 -0.23 1.09 25.04
CA SER A 5 0.26 0.42 23.81
C SER A 5 1.36 -0.64 24.04
N LYS A 6 2.02 -0.62 25.18
CA LYS A 6 3.03 -1.64 25.57
C LYS A 6 2.45 -3.03 25.85
N SER A 7 1.17 -3.14 26.25
CA SER A 7 0.54 -4.44 26.56
C SER A 7 0.16 -5.26 25.33
N ILE A 8 -0.09 -4.62 24.20
CA ILE A 8 -0.50 -5.32 22.97
C ILE A 8 0.71 -6.02 22.31
N TYR A 9 1.91 -5.44 22.41
CA TYR A 9 3.13 -6.01 21.83
C TYR A 9 3.62 -7.27 22.55
N LEU A 10 3.43 -7.38 23.88
CA LEU A 10 3.80 -8.59 24.63
C LEU A 10 2.91 -9.79 24.28
N PHE A 11 1.62 -9.54 24.01
CA PHE A 11 0.65 -10.61 23.71
C PHE A 11 0.90 -11.27 22.35
N PHE A 12 1.38 -10.50 21.36
CA PHE A 12 1.73 -11.05 20.04
C PHE A 12 3.05 -11.83 20.05
N TYR A 13 3.99 -11.49 20.93
CA TYR A 13 5.28 -12.18 20.99
C TYR A 13 5.17 -13.57 21.62
N GLU A 14 4.32 -13.74 22.62
CA GLU A 14 4.07 -15.07 23.23
C GLU A 14 3.26 -15.99 22.30
N PHE A 15 2.36 -15.44 21.48
CA PHE A 15 1.53 -16.22 20.56
C PHE A 15 2.32 -16.79 19.37
N THR A 16 3.30 -16.05 18.86
CA THR A 16 4.15 -16.52 17.74
C THR A 16 5.20 -17.52 18.14
N SER A 17 5.71 -17.43 19.38
CA SER A 17 6.70 -18.39 19.92
C SER A 17 6.09 -19.76 20.21
N SER A 18 4.84 -19.82 20.64
CA SER A 18 4.13 -21.09 20.93
C SER A 18 3.68 -21.82 19.66
N PHE A 19 3.31 -21.07 18.60
CA PHE A 19 2.83 -21.65 17.35
C PHE A 19 3.95 -22.26 16.48
N VAL A 20 5.17 -21.78 16.61
CA VAL A 20 6.35 -22.33 15.90
C VAL A 20 6.83 -23.64 16.56
N ALA A 21 6.55 -23.86 17.86
CA ALA A 21 6.97 -25.06 18.57
C ALA A 21 6.06 -26.28 18.27
N GLU A 22 4.79 -26.08 17.90
CA GLU A 22 3.85 -27.18 17.64
C GLU A 22 3.89 -27.75 16.23
N ILE A 23 4.45 -27.04 15.26
CA ILE A 23 4.56 -27.52 13.86
C ILE A 23 5.72 -28.51 13.65
N ASN A 24 6.67 -28.59 14.56
CA ASN A 24 7.87 -29.44 14.42
C ASN A 24 7.71 -30.89 14.92
N PHE A 25 6.51 -31.37 15.27
CA PHE A 25 6.37 -32.71 15.88
C PHE A 25 5.64 -33.77 15.07
N GLN A 26 5.22 -33.49 13.83
CA GLN A 26 4.61 -34.52 12.97
C GLN A 26 5.02 -34.37 11.50
N GLU A 27 6.24 -34.77 11.16
CA GLU A 27 6.55 -35.34 9.84
C GLU A 27 7.98 -35.89 9.84
N GLN A 28 8.11 -37.14 10.32
CA GLN A 28 9.25 -37.96 9.94
C GLN A 28 8.86 -38.82 8.74
N GLY A 29 9.33 -38.42 7.58
CA GLY A 29 9.20 -39.17 6.34
C GLY A 29 9.95 -38.50 5.21
N ASN A 30 11.20 -38.91 4.98
CA ASN A 30 12.04 -38.70 3.79
C ASN A 30 11.74 -37.52 2.87
N MET A 31 12.49 -36.44 3.00
CA MET A 31 12.83 -35.50 1.91
C MET A 31 14.26 -35.00 2.11
N GLU A 32 15.01 -34.94 1.04
CA GLU A 32 16.37 -34.42 0.97
C GLU A 32 16.46 -33.02 1.54
N GLU A 33 17.32 -32.80 2.53
CA GLU A 33 17.57 -31.52 3.17
C GLU A 33 18.22 -30.54 2.16
N HIS A 34 17.40 -29.69 1.55
CA HIS A 34 17.90 -28.41 1.09
C HIS A 34 18.16 -27.53 2.34
N HIS A 35 19.41 -27.45 2.75
CA HIS A 35 19.90 -26.50 3.74
C HIS A 35 19.74 -25.07 3.18
N GLU A 36 18.59 -24.47 3.33
CA GLU A 36 18.47 -23.00 3.28
C GLU A 36 19.20 -22.44 4.51
N SER A 37 20.30 -21.73 4.28
CA SER A 37 21.00 -21.01 5.34
C SER A 37 20.02 -20.08 6.06
N PRO A 38 19.95 -20.06 7.38
CA PRO A 38 19.01 -19.20 8.11
C PRO A 38 19.22 -17.74 7.70
N VAL A 39 18.12 -17.05 7.39
CA VAL A 39 18.15 -15.63 6.99
C VAL A 39 18.88 -14.83 8.06
N PRO A 40 19.90 -14.03 7.73
CA PRO A 40 20.63 -13.26 8.72
C PRO A 40 19.73 -12.30 9.49
N ARG A 41 19.86 -12.25 10.82
CA ARG A 41 18.99 -11.48 11.73
C ARG A 41 18.82 -9.99 11.33
N TYR A 42 19.84 -9.36 10.74
CA TYR A 42 19.75 -8.00 10.27
C TYR A 42 18.80 -7.83 9.07
N GLN A 43 18.67 -8.85 8.22
CA GLN A 43 17.73 -8.84 7.09
C GLN A 43 16.29 -8.97 7.57
N GLU A 44 16.03 -9.80 8.58
CA GLU A 44 14.71 -9.90 9.21
C GLU A 44 14.29 -8.56 9.82
N ILE A 45 15.20 -7.88 10.53
CA ILE A 45 14.93 -6.57 11.14
C ILE A 45 14.70 -5.51 10.05
N ALA A 46 15.54 -5.48 9.00
CA ALA A 46 15.33 -4.57 7.88
C ALA A 46 13.94 -4.78 7.24
N LYS A 47 13.54 -6.04 7.06
CA LYS A 47 12.24 -6.41 6.54
C LYS A 47 11.09 -5.94 7.45
N LEU A 48 11.20 -6.12 8.76
CA LEU A 48 10.18 -5.67 9.73
C LEU A 48 10.01 -4.14 9.70
N ILE A 49 11.12 -3.39 9.81
CA ILE A 49 11.08 -1.92 9.73
C ILE A 49 10.58 -1.45 8.35
N GLY A 50 11.01 -2.12 7.28
CA GLY A 50 10.52 -1.84 5.92
C GLY A 50 9.01 -2.03 5.77
N LEU A 51 8.45 -3.05 6.43
CA LEU A 51 7.00 -3.27 6.48
C LEU A 51 6.27 -2.18 7.27
N GLU A 52 6.81 -1.71 8.39
CA GLU A 52 6.24 -0.61 9.17
C GLU A 52 6.21 0.69 8.36
N ILE A 53 7.27 0.96 7.57
CA ILE A 53 7.32 2.08 6.63
C ILE A 53 6.29 1.91 5.51
N GLN A 54 6.23 0.72 4.90
CA GLN A 54 5.31 0.43 3.79
C GLN A 54 3.84 0.45 4.22
N ASN A 55 3.54 0.06 5.46
CA ASN A 55 2.20 0.06 6.02
C ASN A 55 1.78 1.42 6.59
N GLY A 56 2.68 2.42 6.58
CA GLY A 56 2.42 3.75 7.14
C GLY A 56 2.40 3.79 8.67
N THR A 57 2.89 2.75 9.36
CA THR A 57 3.07 2.74 10.82
C THR A 57 4.22 3.68 11.22
N LEU A 58 5.23 3.77 10.35
CA LEU A 58 6.29 4.77 10.42
C LEU A 58 6.04 5.80 9.32
N ASP A 59 5.70 7.02 9.73
CA ASP A 59 5.36 8.12 8.82
C ASP A 59 6.55 8.53 7.95
N HIS A 60 6.30 8.89 6.70
CA HIS A 60 7.30 9.47 5.81
C HIS A 60 7.86 10.77 6.39
N GLY A 61 9.18 10.90 6.41
CA GLY A 61 9.90 12.02 7.01
C GLY A 61 10.04 11.94 8.52
N SER A 62 9.39 10.97 9.20
CA SER A 62 9.58 10.78 10.63
C SER A 62 10.98 10.25 10.95
N ARG A 63 11.47 10.60 12.14
CA ARG A 63 12.74 10.11 12.65
C ARG A 63 12.57 8.72 13.25
N LEU A 64 13.39 7.77 12.83
CA LEU A 64 13.48 6.47 13.48
C LEU A 64 14.07 6.60 14.89
N GLN A 65 13.74 5.66 15.74
CA GLN A 65 14.33 5.55 17.06
C GLN A 65 15.87 5.47 16.97
N PRO A 66 16.61 5.96 17.97
CA PRO A 66 18.06 5.83 18.02
C PRO A 66 18.51 4.36 17.88
N GLU A 67 19.64 4.14 17.21
CA GLU A 67 20.18 2.78 16.98
C GLU A 67 20.29 1.93 18.26
N ARG A 68 20.59 2.58 19.40
CA ARG A 68 20.69 1.89 20.70
C ARG A 68 19.33 1.42 21.20
N ASP A 69 18.30 2.21 21.01
CA ASP A 69 16.93 1.89 21.45
C ASP A 69 16.35 0.77 20.57
N LEU A 70 16.58 0.84 19.25
CA LEU A 70 16.25 -0.26 18.33
C LEU A 70 16.99 -1.54 18.68
N ALA A 71 18.27 -1.47 19.08
CA ALA A 71 19.04 -2.64 19.50
C ALA A 71 18.43 -3.31 20.74
N VAL A 72 17.98 -2.52 21.69
CA VAL A 72 17.25 -3.03 22.89
C VAL A 72 15.91 -3.62 22.48
N GLN A 73 15.14 -2.92 21.64
CA GLN A 73 13.81 -3.37 21.20
C GLN A 73 13.86 -4.71 20.47
N PHE A 74 14.85 -4.91 19.57
CA PHE A 74 14.99 -6.14 18.80
C PHE A 74 15.88 -7.20 19.45
N GLY A 75 16.45 -6.94 20.64
CA GLY A 75 17.30 -7.86 21.36
C GLY A 75 18.58 -8.24 20.62
N VAL A 76 19.20 -7.27 19.91
CA VAL A 76 20.40 -7.49 19.08
C VAL A 76 21.50 -6.46 19.36
N SER A 77 22.68 -6.66 18.78
CA SER A 77 23.76 -5.68 18.85
C SER A 77 23.44 -4.42 18.01
N VAL A 78 23.99 -3.26 18.42
CA VAL A 78 23.92 -2.03 17.63
C VAL A 78 24.52 -2.22 16.23
N GLY A 79 25.53 -3.08 16.09
CA GLY A 79 26.13 -3.42 14.78
C GLY A 79 25.13 -4.15 13.87
N THR A 80 24.26 -5.00 14.42
CA THR A 80 23.19 -5.67 13.67
C THR A 80 22.14 -4.67 13.19
N ILE A 81 21.74 -3.71 14.04
CA ILE A 81 20.83 -2.62 13.66
C ILE A 81 21.45 -1.77 12.56
N ARG A 82 22.72 -1.41 12.65
CA ARG A 82 23.40 -0.62 11.59
C ARG A 82 23.38 -1.32 10.24
N LYS A 83 23.58 -2.64 10.22
CA LYS A 83 23.45 -3.43 8.98
C LYS A 83 22.01 -3.42 8.45
N ALA A 84 21.02 -3.58 9.31
CA ALA A 84 19.62 -3.50 8.93
C ALA A 84 19.25 -2.13 8.34
N LEU A 85 19.65 -1.05 9.01
CA LEU A 85 19.43 0.31 8.54
C LEU A 85 20.20 0.61 7.25
N SER A 86 21.39 0.01 7.06
CA SER A 86 22.13 0.16 5.79
C SER A 86 21.41 -0.51 4.62
N ASN A 87 20.77 -1.66 4.84
CA ASN A 87 19.91 -2.28 3.81
C ASN A 87 18.73 -1.38 3.46
N LEU A 88 18.03 -0.85 4.46
CA LEU A 88 16.91 0.05 4.24
C LEU A 88 17.32 1.35 3.51
N GLU A 89 18.53 1.85 3.78
CA GLU A 89 19.09 3.00 3.07
C GLU A 89 19.43 2.66 1.61
N GLN A 90 20.02 1.48 1.34
CA GLN A 90 20.27 0.98 -0.02
C GLN A 90 18.96 0.79 -0.80
N GLU A 91 17.90 0.35 -0.12
CA GLU A 91 16.56 0.24 -0.68
C GLU A 91 15.84 1.59 -0.77
N SER A 92 16.51 2.70 -0.39
CA SER A 92 15.94 4.05 -0.36
C SER A 92 14.70 4.20 0.53
N LEU A 93 14.48 3.31 1.48
CA LEU A 93 13.38 3.38 2.44
C LEU A 93 13.64 4.38 3.57
N ILE A 94 14.92 4.60 3.88
CA ILE A 94 15.35 5.60 4.87
C ILE A 94 16.48 6.46 4.34
N LYS A 95 16.68 7.61 4.95
CA LYS A 95 17.79 8.54 4.70
C LYS A 95 18.56 8.77 5.99
N ARG A 96 19.89 8.61 5.96
CA ARG A 96 20.76 9.00 7.07
C ARG A 96 21.10 10.48 6.99
N VAL A 97 20.90 11.20 8.09
CA VAL A 97 21.30 12.58 8.24
C VAL A 97 22.41 12.63 9.27
N HIS A 98 23.62 12.98 8.82
CA HIS A 98 24.80 13.02 9.67
C HIS A 98 24.59 13.87 10.92
N GLY A 99 24.88 13.34 12.11
CA GLY A 99 24.68 14.03 13.39
C GLY A 99 23.22 14.15 13.85
N SER A 100 22.23 13.77 13.02
CA SER A 100 20.81 13.90 13.33
C SER A 100 20.11 12.57 13.53
N GLY A 101 20.40 11.56 12.71
CA GLY A 101 19.80 10.22 12.83
C GLY A 101 19.31 9.67 11.50
N ASN A 102 18.46 8.63 11.59
CA ASN A 102 17.85 7.99 10.44
C ASN A 102 16.40 8.46 10.32
N TYR A 103 16.00 8.81 9.11
CA TYR A 103 14.66 9.29 8.80
C TYR A 103 14.02 8.41 7.75
N VAL A 104 12.72 8.15 7.88
CA VAL A 104 11.94 7.50 6.83
C VAL A 104 11.98 8.38 5.59
N ASN A 105 12.42 7.81 4.46
CA ASN A 105 12.61 8.59 3.24
C ASN A 105 11.27 9.01 2.67
N ALA A 106 11.03 10.32 2.58
CA ALA A 106 9.82 10.89 2.01
C ALA A 106 9.79 10.82 0.47
N ASP A 107 10.97 10.66 -0.17
CA ASP A 107 11.13 10.93 -1.60
C ASP A 107 11.09 9.69 -2.52
N GLN A 108 11.12 8.46 -2.00
CA GLN A 108 11.22 7.31 -2.88
C GLN A 108 10.51 6.05 -2.34
N ARG A 109 9.29 6.01 -2.39
CA ARG A 109 8.34 4.98 -2.82
C ARG A 109 6.97 5.50 -2.48
N ASP A 110 6.31 5.92 -3.53
CA ASP A 110 4.91 6.23 -3.45
C ASP A 110 4.19 5.14 -2.65
N PRO A 111 3.46 5.49 -1.57
CA PRO A 111 2.55 4.55 -0.91
C PRO A 111 1.60 3.87 -1.90
N ILE A 112 1.54 4.39 -3.12
CA ILE A 112 0.75 3.92 -4.25
C ILE A 112 1.12 2.52 -4.67
N TYR A 113 2.42 2.19 -4.77
CA TYR A 113 2.82 0.83 -5.11
C TYR A 113 2.47 -0.16 -3.99
N ALA A 114 2.52 0.28 -2.73
CA ALA A 114 2.07 -0.54 -1.60
C ALA A 114 0.53 -0.71 -1.56
N MET A 115 -0.22 0.26 -2.10
CA MET A 115 -1.69 0.21 -2.18
C MET A 115 -2.22 -0.32 -3.50
N PHE A 116 -1.40 -0.40 -4.55
CA PHE A 116 -1.76 -1.06 -5.80
C PHE A 116 -1.66 -2.58 -5.60
N ARG A 117 -2.78 -3.27 -5.74
CA ARG A 117 -2.91 -4.70 -5.43
C ARG A 117 -3.04 -5.60 -6.65
N LEU A 118 -2.88 -5.06 -7.85
CA LEU A 118 -2.93 -5.85 -9.09
C LEU A 118 -1.52 -6.20 -9.55
N GLU A 119 -1.31 -7.46 -9.89
CA GLU A 119 -0.06 -7.97 -10.45
C GLU A 119 -0.35 -8.78 -11.71
N LEU A 120 0.55 -8.74 -12.69
CA LEU A 120 0.44 -9.60 -13.86
C LEU A 120 0.42 -11.08 -13.45
N LYS A 121 -0.19 -11.94 -14.26
CA LYS A 121 -0.15 -13.39 -14.04
C LYS A 121 1.27 -13.95 -14.00
N SER A 122 2.20 -13.30 -14.69
CA SER A 122 3.64 -13.59 -14.64
C SER A 122 4.35 -13.08 -13.38
N GLY A 123 3.65 -12.31 -12.53
CA GLY A 123 4.18 -11.64 -11.34
C GLY A 123 4.61 -10.21 -11.62
N GLY A 124 4.43 -9.33 -10.60
CA GLY A 124 4.88 -7.93 -10.64
C GLY A 124 4.19 -7.06 -11.69
N GLY A 125 4.99 -6.22 -12.34
CA GLY A 125 4.59 -5.22 -13.33
C GLY A 125 4.70 -3.78 -12.82
N LYS A 126 5.26 -2.88 -13.63
CA LYS A 126 5.35 -1.44 -13.31
C LYS A 126 4.00 -0.77 -13.58
N PRO A 127 3.29 -0.25 -12.56
CA PRO A 127 2.01 0.40 -12.77
C PRO A 127 2.18 1.81 -13.33
N THR A 128 1.37 2.13 -14.33
CA THR A 128 1.16 3.48 -14.88
C THR A 128 -0.32 3.72 -15.15
N ALA A 129 -0.70 4.96 -15.43
CA ALA A 129 -2.08 5.31 -15.74
C ALA A 129 -2.16 6.44 -16.76
N THR A 130 -3.20 6.41 -17.60
CA THR A 130 -3.60 7.53 -18.45
C THR A 130 -4.94 8.07 -17.98
N ILE A 131 -5.04 9.38 -17.80
CA ILE A 131 -6.31 10.04 -17.49
C ILE A 131 -7.17 10.04 -18.74
N LEU A 132 -8.38 9.54 -18.61
CA LEU A 132 -9.41 9.54 -19.66
C LEU A 132 -10.32 10.75 -19.55
N ASP A 133 -10.68 11.11 -18.32
CA ASP A 133 -11.58 12.21 -18.01
C ASP A 133 -11.35 12.68 -16.57
N ILE A 134 -11.54 13.98 -16.35
CA ILE A 134 -11.52 14.60 -15.03
C ILE A 134 -12.51 15.76 -15.01
N SER A 135 -13.39 15.79 -14.03
CA SER A 135 -14.46 16.78 -13.91
C SER A 135 -14.88 17.01 -12.45
N GLU A 136 -15.34 18.23 -12.17
CA GLU A 136 -16.01 18.54 -10.91
C GLU A 136 -17.49 18.20 -11.04
N GLU A 137 -18.01 17.32 -10.18
CA GLU A 137 -19.38 16.84 -10.27
C GLU A 137 -20.05 16.71 -8.91
N ILE A 138 -21.38 16.57 -8.96
CA ILE A 138 -22.18 16.20 -7.79
C ILE A 138 -21.93 14.73 -7.50
N THR A 139 -21.50 14.42 -6.29
CA THR A 139 -21.22 13.06 -5.83
C THR A 139 -22.47 12.19 -5.91
N PRO A 140 -22.44 11.02 -6.55
CA PRO A 140 -23.56 10.11 -6.64
C PRO A 140 -24.11 9.70 -5.26
N GLN A 141 -25.41 9.46 -5.16
CA GLN A 141 -26.06 9.07 -3.90
C GLN A 141 -25.43 7.85 -3.24
N SER A 142 -24.98 6.88 -4.04
CA SER A 142 -24.28 5.68 -3.55
C SER A 142 -23.00 5.99 -2.81
N HIS A 143 -22.27 7.06 -3.16
CA HIS A 143 -21.05 7.50 -2.50
C HIS A 143 -21.35 8.32 -1.23
N ARG A 144 -22.45 9.08 -1.24
CA ARG A 144 -22.87 9.86 -0.06
C ARG A 144 -23.19 8.96 1.13
N THR A 145 -23.74 7.77 0.92
CA THR A 145 -24.00 6.78 1.99
C THR A 145 -22.72 6.28 2.65
N LEU A 146 -21.55 6.48 2.00
CA LEU A 146 -20.23 6.12 2.53
C LEU A 146 -19.52 7.31 3.23
N GLY A 147 -20.22 8.44 3.41
CA GLY A 147 -19.72 9.61 4.11
C GLY A 147 -19.17 10.72 3.21
N ALA A 148 -19.35 10.61 1.89
CA ALA A 148 -18.95 11.63 0.95
C ALA A 148 -19.84 12.88 1.03
N SER A 149 -19.27 14.05 0.77
CA SER A 149 -20.00 15.32 0.64
C SER A 149 -20.78 15.41 -0.68
N GLU A 150 -21.47 16.55 -0.89
CA GLU A 150 -22.34 16.70 -2.08
C GLU A 150 -21.59 16.87 -3.40
N GLY A 151 -20.29 17.18 -3.38
CA GLY A 151 -19.50 17.39 -4.57
C GLY A 151 -18.09 16.84 -4.42
N GLY A 152 -17.43 16.64 -5.56
CA GLY A 152 -16.06 16.18 -5.62
C GLY A 152 -15.51 16.14 -7.03
N THR A 153 -14.24 15.80 -7.14
CA THR A 153 -13.58 15.60 -8.41
C THR A 153 -13.73 14.15 -8.84
N ARG A 154 -14.39 13.92 -9.98
CA ARG A 154 -14.39 12.60 -10.62
C ARG A 154 -13.19 12.47 -11.54
N ILE A 155 -12.46 11.37 -11.45
CA ILE A 155 -11.31 11.06 -12.29
C ILE A 155 -11.51 9.67 -12.88
N ARG A 156 -11.44 9.54 -14.20
CA ARG A 156 -11.44 8.26 -14.92
C ARG A 156 -10.08 7.99 -15.50
N ARG A 157 -9.56 6.78 -15.30
CA ARG A 157 -8.23 6.39 -15.76
C ARG A 157 -8.22 5.01 -16.41
N LEU A 158 -7.35 4.85 -17.38
CA LEU A 158 -6.92 3.54 -17.88
C LEU A 158 -5.62 3.16 -17.18
N ARG A 159 -5.59 1.96 -16.62
CA ARG A 159 -4.47 1.43 -15.81
C ARG A 159 -3.65 0.44 -16.61
N TYR A 160 -2.34 0.51 -16.44
CA TYR A 160 -1.39 -0.37 -17.11
C TYR A 160 -0.49 -1.07 -16.10
N LEU A 161 0.01 -2.25 -16.49
CA LEU A 161 1.17 -2.92 -15.93
C LEU A 161 2.13 -3.24 -17.09
N ASP A 162 3.38 -2.78 -17.03
CA ASP A 162 4.38 -2.93 -18.10
C ASP A 162 3.82 -2.58 -19.49
N ASN A 163 3.15 -1.43 -19.59
CA ASN A 163 2.46 -0.92 -20.78
C ASN A 163 1.26 -1.76 -21.28
N SER A 164 0.90 -2.84 -20.60
CA SER A 164 -0.31 -3.61 -20.92
C SER A 164 -1.52 -2.99 -20.23
N PRO A 165 -2.61 -2.64 -20.94
CA PRO A 165 -3.82 -2.13 -20.31
C PRO A 165 -4.53 -3.26 -19.56
N ILE A 166 -4.63 -3.13 -18.22
CA ILE A 166 -5.11 -4.18 -17.33
C ILE A 166 -6.42 -3.84 -16.62
N GLY A 167 -6.83 -2.59 -16.63
CA GLY A 167 -8.00 -2.15 -15.90
C GLY A 167 -8.37 -0.70 -16.16
N ILE A 168 -9.58 -0.36 -15.77
CA ILE A 168 -10.10 1.01 -15.76
C ILE A 168 -10.53 1.38 -14.35
N GLU A 169 -10.49 2.66 -14.05
CA GLU A 169 -10.74 3.15 -12.70
C GLU A 169 -11.58 4.43 -12.75
N GLU A 170 -12.59 4.51 -11.90
CA GLU A 170 -13.33 5.73 -11.62
C GLU A 170 -13.14 6.09 -10.15
N ILE A 171 -12.64 7.29 -9.91
CA ILE A 171 -12.27 7.80 -8.60
C ILE A 171 -13.08 9.04 -8.31
N TRP A 172 -13.56 9.15 -7.10
CA TRP A 172 -14.26 10.30 -6.56
C TRP A 172 -13.48 10.83 -5.37
N LEU A 173 -12.74 11.91 -5.60
CA LEU A 173 -12.10 12.68 -4.53
C LEU A 173 -13.12 13.66 -3.97
N ASP A 174 -13.43 13.51 -2.68
CA ASP A 174 -14.39 14.37 -2.00
C ASP A 174 -13.90 15.82 -1.92
N GLN A 175 -14.82 16.79 -2.10
CA GLN A 175 -14.47 18.21 -2.03
C GLN A 175 -13.87 18.63 -0.67
N ILE A 176 -14.09 17.84 0.41
CA ILE A 176 -13.48 18.08 1.72
C ILE A 176 -11.94 17.91 1.69
N ALA A 177 -11.43 17.18 0.72
CA ALA A 177 -10.01 17.01 0.49
C ALA A 177 -9.35 18.25 -0.13
N GLY A 178 -10.13 19.06 -0.86
CA GLY A 178 -9.66 20.19 -1.65
C GLY A 178 -9.93 20.01 -3.13
N ARG A 179 -9.40 20.90 -3.97
CA ARG A 179 -9.51 20.85 -5.43
C ARG A 179 -8.16 20.60 -6.06
N LEU A 180 -8.14 19.77 -7.10
CA LEU A 180 -6.94 19.45 -7.85
C LEU A 180 -6.73 20.45 -9.00
N ASP A 181 -5.47 20.76 -9.29
CA ASP A 181 -5.09 21.34 -10.57
C ASP A 181 -5.03 20.22 -11.62
N HIS A 182 -6.03 20.22 -12.49
CA HIS A 182 -6.20 19.19 -13.53
C HIS A 182 -5.05 19.14 -14.55
N ASN A 183 -4.27 20.21 -14.67
CA ASN A 183 -3.14 20.30 -15.60
C ASN A 183 -1.86 19.65 -15.04
N ASN A 184 -1.85 19.34 -13.74
CA ASN A 184 -0.68 18.87 -13.00
C ASN A 184 -0.93 17.56 -12.25
N ILE A 185 -1.57 16.60 -12.91
CA ILE A 185 -1.85 15.28 -12.34
C ILE A 185 -0.70 14.33 -12.70
N GLN A 186 -0.10 13.73 -11.69
CA GLN A 186 0.94 12.71 -11.87
C GLN A 186 0.33 11.32 -12.13
N ASP A 187 1.14 10.37 -12.64
CA ASP A 187 0.75 8.95 -12.76
C ASP A 187 0.19 8.39 -11.47
N SER A 188 0.72 8.90 -10.37
CA SER A 188 0.33 8.64 -9.01
C SER A 188 -0.61 9.71 -8.48
N LEU A 189 -1.89 9.40 -8.31
CA LEU A 189 -2.82 10.34 -7.68
C LEU A 189 -2.46 10.64 -6.22
N TYR A 190 -1.96 9.68 -5.47
CA TYR A 190 -1.58 9.92 -4.07
C TYR A 190 -0.36 10.84 -3.96
N ALA A 191 0.57 10.82 -4.94
CA ALA A 191 1.62 11.82 -5.04
C ALA A 191 1.03 13.20 -5.36
N THR A 192 0.09 13.27 -6.30
CA THR A 192 -0.66 14.49 -6.62
C THR A 192 -1.39 15.04 -5.39
N TYR A 193 -2.09 14.18 -4.63
CA TYR A 193 -2.79 14.59 -3.41
C TYR A 193 -1.84 15.15 -2.35
N ARG A 194 -0.67 14.53 -2.21
CA ARG A 194 0.36 15.02 -1.27
C ARG A 194 0.88 16.40 -1.69
N GLU A 195 1.23 16.55 -2.95
CA GLU A 195 1.83 17.77 -3.47
C GLU A 195 0.84 18.95 -3.49
N GLN A 196 -0.37 18.70 -3.98
CA GLN A 196 -1.34 19.77 -4.20
C GLN A 196 -2.24 20.06 -3.00
N LEU A 197 -2.52 19.05 -2.17
CA LEU A 197 -3.53 19.14 -1.10
C LEU A 197 -2.95 18.92 0.31
N ASP A 198 -1.64 18.64 0.43
CA ASP A 198 -1.01 18.21 1.71
C ASP A 198 -1.79 17.03 2.35
N LEU A 199 -2.27 16.12 1.51
CA LEU A 199 -3.09 15.00 1.89
C LEU A 199 -2.30 13.70 1.84
N TRP A 200 -2.27 12.97 2.97
CA TRP A 200 -1.71 11.63 3.08
C TRP A 200 -2.81 10.61 3.27
N VAL A 201 -2.74 9.54 2.50
CA VAL A 201 -3.60 8.37 2.71
C VAL A 201 -3.09 7.60 3.93
N SER A 202 -3.88 7.59 5.00
CA SER A 202 -3.56 6.88 6.25
C SER A 202 -4.09 5.45 6.26
N ARG A 203 -5.23 5.22 5.59
CA ARG A 203 -5.91 3.92 5.57
C ARG A 203 -6.70 3.75 4.28
N ALA A 204 -6.74 2.52 3.77
CA ALA A 204 -7.63 2.13 2.69
C ALA A 204 -8.31 0.78 2.99
N VAL A 205 -9.54 0.64 2.53
CA VAL A 205 -10.31 -0.62 2.62
C VAL A 205 -10.77 -1.02 1.24
N ASP A 206 -10.34 -2.20 0.78
CA ASP A 206 -10.74 -2.79 -0.48
C ASP A 206 -11.83 -3.84 -0.27
N ARG A 207 -12.89 -3.75 -1.09
CA ARG A 207 -13.91 -4.78 -1.24
C ARG A 207 -13.82 -5.35 -2.65
N VAL A 208 -13.42 -6.62 -2.76
CA VAL A 208 -13.21 -7.27 -4.05
C VAL A 208 -14.47 -8.05 -4.43
N ASN A 209 -14.94 -7.84 -5.65
CA ASN A 209 -16.19 -8.42 -6.18
C ASN A 209 -16.08 -8.60 -7.71
N ARG A 210 -17.21 -8.72 -8.38
CA ARG A 210 -17.35 -8.74 -9.84
C ARG A 210 -18.44 -7.74 -10.25
N ARG A 211 -18.17 -6.96 -11.31
CA ARG A 211 -19.17 -6.05 -11.91
C ARG A 211 -19.04 -6.02 -13.42
N PRO A 212 -20.13 -5.72 -14.14
CA PRO A 212 -20.05 -5.47 -15.58
C PRO A 212 -19.15 -4.29 -15.89
N VAL A 213 -18.37 -4.37 -16.96
CA VAL A 213 -17.60 -3.25 -17.52
C VAL A 213 -18.56 -2.11 -17.86
N PRO A 214 -18.30 -0.87 -17.38
CA PRO A 214 -19.19 0.26 -17.59
C PRO A 214 -19.18 0.78 -19.01
N GLU A 215 -20.24 1.50 -19.40
CA GLU A 215 -20.41 2.07 -20.74
C GLU A 215 -19.32 3.08 -21.15
N TRP A 216 -18.69 3.76 -20.19
CA TRP A 216 -17.61 4.71 -20.43
C TRP A 216 -16.24 4.05 -20.69
N SER A 217 -16.16 2.72 -20.66
CA SER A 217 -14.91 1.98 -20.85
C SER A 217 -14.28 2.29 -22.22
N PRO A 218 -12.98 2.65 -22.27
CA PRO A 218 -12.28 2.85 -23.52
C PRO A 218 -12.00 1.51 -24.22
N THR A 219 -11.86 1.55 -25.53
CA THR A 219 -11.59 0.37 -26.36
C THR A 219 -10.28 -0.32 -26.02
N GLU A 220 -9.31 0.43 -25.53
CA GLU A 220 -7.97 -0.05 -25.12
C GLU A 220 -8.03 -1.02 -23.95
N PHE A 221 -9.05 -0.99 -23.11
CA PHE A 221 -9.22 -1.93 -22.02
C PHE A 221 -9.51 -3.36 -22.49
N LYS A 222 -9.86 -3.57 -23.73
CA LYS A 222 -10.09 -4.87 -24.40
C LYS A 222 -11.23 -5.74 -23.86
N LEU A 223 -11.69 -5.60 -22.61
CA LEU A 223 -12.90 -6.25 -22.16
C LEU A 223 -14.12 -5.51 -22.70
N PRO A 224 -15.05 -6.21 -23.42
CA PRO A 224 -16.25 -5.57 -23.93
C PRO A 224 -17.13 -4.98 -22.82
N ILE A 225 -17.79 -3.86 -23.12
CA ILE A 225 -18.80 -3.26 -22.24
C ILE A 225 -19.84 -4.31 -21.84
N GLY A 226 -20.24 -4.33 -20.58
CA GLY A 226 -21.18 -5.30 -20.02
C GLY A 226 -20.59 -6.67 -19.67
N THR A 227 -19.35 -6.98 -20.10
CA THR A 227 -18.65 -8.21 -19.67
C THR A 227 -18.35 -8.15 -18.17
N VAL A 228 -18.48 -9.26 -17.47
CA VAL A 228 -18.18 -9.34 -16.05
C VAL A 228 -16.67 -9.31 -15.83
N ALA A 229 -16.18 -8.23 -15.26
CA ALA A 229 -14.79 -8.02 -14.85
C ALA A 229 -14.57 -8.29 -13.36
N GLY A 230 -13.31 -8.47 -12.95
CA GLY A 230 -12.93 -8.32 -11.56
C GLY A 230 -13.14 -6.87 -11.12
N PHE A 231 -13.57 -6.66 -9.89
CA PHE A 231 -13.97 -5.35 -9.40
C PHE A 231 -13.45 -5.11 -8.00
N ILE A 232 -12.86 -3.93 -7.79
CA ILE A 232 -12.43 -3.44 -6.49
C ILE A 232 -13.18 -2.16 -6.20
N GLU A 233 -13.86 -2.12 -5.05
CA GLU A 233 -14.36 -0.89 -4.44
C GLU A 233 -13.42 -0.52 -3.31
N ARG A 234 -12.82 0.66 -3.38
CA ARG A 234 -11.91 1.17 -2.36
C ARG A 234 -12.48 2.41 -1.70
N GLN A 235 -12.38 2.45 -0.38
CA GLN A 235 -12.55 3.65 0.44
C GLN A 235 -11.21 4.03 1.02
N THR A 236 -10.89 5.32 1.02
CA THR A 236 -9.59 5.85 1.42
C THR A 236 -9.78 6.98 2.43
N TRP A 237 -9.01 6.95 3.50
CA TRP A 237 -9.01 7.95 4.57
C TRP A 237 -7.70 8.71 4.60
N ASP A 238 -7.79 10.00 4.93
CA ASP A 238 -6.64 10.88 5.10
C ASP A 238 -6.01 10.76 6.50
N GLN A 239 -4.98 11.55 6.76
CA GLN A 239 -4.27 11.63 8.05
C GLN A 239 -5.15 12.17 9.21
N LYS A 240 -6.32 12.72 8.93
CA LYS A 240 -7.32 13.20 9.90
C LYS A 240 -8.47 12.23 10.07
N ASP A 241 -8.33 11.00 9.57
CA ASP A 241 -9.35 9.94 9.55
C ASP A 241 -10.67 10.34 8.85
N ARG A 242 -10.60 11.26 7.89
CA ARG A 242 -11.74 11.60 7.04
C ARG A 242 -11.75 10.71 5.81
N CYS A 243 -12.90 10.15 5.45
CA CYS A 243 -13.07 9.45 4.18
C CYS A 243 -13.02 10.49 3.05
N VAL A 244 -11.95 10.49 2.28
CA VAL A 244 -11.67 11.53 1.27
C VAL A 244 -11.74 11.02 -0.16
N GLU A 245 -11.71 9.70 -0.36
CA GLU A 245 -11.75 9.13 -1.70
C GLU A 245 -12.56 7.83 -1.69
N ILE A 246 -13.33 7.64 -2.74
CA ILE A 246 -13.96 6.36 -3.09
C ILE A 246 -13.57 6.07 -4.53
N SER A 247 -13.10 4.84 -4.79
CA SER A 247 -12.75 4.45 -6.13
C SER A 247 -13.29 3.08 -6.51
N TRP A 248 -13.54 2.92 -7.79
CA TRP A 248 -13.97 1.69 -8.42
C TRP A 248 -12.98 1.31 -9.51
N THR A 249 -12.44 0.12 -9.41
CA THR A 249 -11.51 -0.43 -10.39
C THR A 249 -12.08 -1.69 -11.00
N TRP A 250 -12.23 -1.71 -12.30
CA TRP A 250 -12.52 -2.91 -13.10
C TRP A 250 -11.22 -3.42 -13.68
N PHE A 251 -10.95 -4.70 -13.54
CA PHE A 251 -9.73 -5.32 -14.06
C PHE A 251 -10.02 -6.63 -14.79
N ASP A 252 -9.14 -6.98 -15.72
CA ASP A 252 -9.23 -8.25 -16.44
C ASP A 252 -8.61 -9.39 -15.61
N PRO A 253 -9.43 -10.30 -15.04
CA PRO A 253 -8.92 -11.41 -14.24
C PRO A 253 -8.16 -12.47 -15.08
N ALA A 254 -8.20 -12.38 -16.41
CA ALA A 254 -7.38 -13.23 -17.27
C ALA A 254 -5.93 -12.74 -17.33
N GLN A 255 -5.69 -11.44 -17.17
CA GLN A 255 -4.37 -10.81 -17.26
C GLN A 255 -3.70 -10.61 -15.91
N VAL A 256 -4.48 -10.29 -14.86
CA VAL A 256 -3.94 -9.91 -13.55
C VAL A 256 -4.60 -10.66 -12.40
N ASN A 257 -3.89 -10.72 -11.29
CA ASN A 257 -4.38 -11.15 -9.99
C ASN A 257 -4.53 -9.95 -9.05
N TYR A 258 -5.54 -9.99 -8.18
CA TYR A 258 -5.54 -9.15 -6.98
C TYR A 258 -4.71 -9.88 -5.93
N VAL A 259 -3.62 -9.25 -5.47
CA VAL A 259 -2.65 -9.88 -4.57
C VAL A 259 -2.53 -9.07 -3.28
N ARG A 260 -2.57 -9.78 -2.14
CA ARG A 260 -2.25 -9.25 -0.83
C ARG A 260 -1.19 -10.13 -0.19
N HIS A 261 0.01 -9.58 -0.02
CA HIS A 261 1.06 -10.28 0.72
C HIS A 261 0.75 -10.14 2.22
N LEU A 262 0.37 -11.26 2.86
CA LEU A 262 0.27 -11.38 4.30
C LEU A 262 1.61 -11.89 4.81
N ARG A 263 2.22 -11.20 5.76
CA ARG A 263 3.48 -11.60 6.39
C ARG A 263 3.34 -11.53 7.89
#